data_2a76ec69fb70950e9d58ef99303fdd68
#
_entry.id   2a76ec69fb70950e9d58ef99303fdd68
#
_cell.length_a   1.000
_cell.length_b   1.000
_cell.length_c   1.000
_cell.angle_alpha   90.00
_cell.angle_beta   90.00
_cell.angle_gamma   90.00
#
_symmetry.space_group_name_H-M   'P 1'
#
loop_
_entity.id
_entity.type
_entity.pdbx_description
1 polymer ?
#
loop_
_entity_poly.entity_id
_entity_poly.type
_entity_poly.pdbx_seq_one_letter_code
_entity_poly.pdbx_strand_id
1 'polypeptide(L)'
;MLIEQSKADIMGGFVVIEGIDGCGKSSVARLLVKRLGSRAVLTREPTESWIGQAVRRGDRHKISPYIDALLFMADRAQHTEQVAGWLARRKTVVCDRYYHSTVAYQTACLEGIFEGDAFKWLLEANLRISIHPDLTVFLTIPPELGLQRIRTRSELSRFERLSFLRKVQKNYIRLAELDKTIVKVDGAKDLQSVTDEVLSLVKERKI
;
A
#
# COMPACT_ATOMS: atom_id res chain seq x y z
N MET A 1 13.93 11.26 -17.90
CA MET A 1 15.13 11.84 -17.27
C MET A 1 14.73 12.52 -15.95
N LEU A 2 14.13 11.79 -14.98
CA LEU A 2 13.62 12.38 -13.73
C LEU A 2 13.72 11.47 -12.48
N ILE A 3 14.37 10.31 -12.49
CA ILE A 3 14.37 9.40 -11.31
C ILE A 3 15.78 8.86 -10.98
N GLU A 4 16.83 9.64 -11.22
CA GLU A 4 18.15 9.39 -10.61
C GLU A 4 18.54 10.52 -9.65
N GLN A 5 17.64 10.88 -8.73
CA GLN A 5 18.08 11.59 -7.53
C GLN A 5 18.56 10.54 -6.54
N SER A 6 19.85 10.56 -6.25
CA SER A 6 20.44 9.69 -5.24
C SER A 6 19.71 9.87 -3.90
N LYS A 7 19.43 8.78 -3.20
CA LYS A 7 18.79 8.77 -1.85
C LYS A 7 19.49 9.69 -0.83
N ALA A 8 20.71 10.12 -1.07
CA ALA A 8 21.51 10.96 -0.19
C ALA A 8 20.97 12.40 -0.01
N ASP A 9 20.12 12.89 -0.94
CA ASP A 9 19.57 14.24 -0.86
C ASP A 9 18.13 14.30 -0.35
N ILE A 10 17.46 13.14 -0.16
CA ILE A 10 16.09 13.09 0.33
C ILE A 10 16.11 13.04 1.87
N MET A 11 15.86 14.19 2.50
CA MET A 11 15.93 14.35 3.96
C MET A 11 14.58 14.14 4.68
N GLY A 12 13.59 13.53 4.05
CA GLY A 12 12.34 13.05 4.63
C GLY A 12 12.25 11.54 4.58
N GLY A 13 11.40 10.91 5.38
CA GLY A 13 11.20 9.46 5.39
C GLY A 13 9.89 9.02 4.74
N PHE A 14 9.89 7.87 4.07
CA PHE A 14 8.71 7.33 3.42
C PHE A 14 8.31 5.98 4.03
N VAL A 15 7.18 5.98 4.74
CA VAL A 15 6.59 4.82 5.41
C VAL A 15 5.30 4.43 4.71
N VAL A 16 5.17 3.16 4.37
CA VAL A 16 3.96 2.60 3.75
C VAL A 16 3.32 1.58 4.69
N ILE A 17 2.00 1.65 4.83
CA ILE A 17 1.22 0.67 5.62
C ILE A 17 0.40 -0.20 4.65
N GLU A 18 0.66 -1.49 4.67
CA GLU A 18 0.12 -2.46 3.73
C GLU A 18 -0.57 -3.64 4.43
N GLY A 19 -1.33 -4.40 3.67
CA GLY A 19 -2.02 -5.61 4.11
C GLY A 19 -3.41 -5.76 3.50
N ILE A 20 -4.05 -6.89 3.77
CA ILE A 20 -5.39 -7.18 3.27
C ILE A 20 -6.45 -6.26 3.87
N ASP A 21 -7.66 -6.25 3.28
CA ASP A 21 -8.77 -5.48 3.83
C ASP A 21 -9.15 -5.96 5.23
N GLY A 22 -9.51 -5.02 6.10
CA GLY A 22 -9.83 -5.28 7.51
C GLY A 22 -8.62 -5.38 8.45
N CYS A 23 -7.36 -5.32 7.96
CA CYS A 23 -6.19 -5.43 8.85
C CYS A 23 -5.87 -4.17 9.67
N GLY A 24 -6.58 -3.05 9.44
CA GLY A 24 -6.43 -1.84 10.26
C GLY A 24 -5.49 -0.77 9.71
N LYS A 25 -5.02 -0.87 8.47
CA LYS A 25 -4.08 0.08 7.82
C LYS A 25 -4.41 1.55 8.08
N SER A 26 -5.60 1.97 7.71
CA SER A 26 -6.02 3.38 7.81
C SER A 26 -6.06 3.89 9.25
N SER A 27 -6.36 3.04 10.22
CA SER A 27 -6.35 3.40 11.64
C SER A 27 -4.93 3.56 12.16
N VAL A 28 -4.05 2.61 11.82
CA VAL A 28 -2.62 2.66 12.18
C VAL A 28 -1.96 3.87 11.53
N ALA A 29 -2.16 4.10 10.23
CA ALA A 29 -1.58 5.24 9.52
C ALA A 29 -1.99 6.59 10.13
N ARG A 30 -3.29 6.78 10.44
CA ARG A 30 -3.78 8.00 11.11
C ARG A 30 -3.18 8.19 12.50
N LEU A 31 -3.14 7.13 13.30
CA LEU A 31 -2.59 7.23 14.66
C LEU A 31 -1.07 7.45 14.64
N LEU A 32 -0.36 6.81 13.72
CA LEU A 32 1.07 7.02 13.53
C LEU A 32 1.39 8.49 13.18
N VAL A 33 0.69 9.06 12.21
CA VAL A 33 0.87 10.48 11.84
C VAL A 33 0.57 11.41 13.02
N LYS A 34 -0.49 11.14 13.79
CA LYS A 34 -0.80 11.91 15.01
C LYS A 34 0.36 11.88 16.01
N ARG A 35 1.04 10.74 16.18
CA ARG A 35 2.17 10.58 17.11
C ARG A 35 3.48 11.17 16.57
N LEU A 36 3.68 11.17 15.26
CA LEU A 36 4.83 11.81 14.62
C LEU A 36 4.72 13.34 14.58
N GLY A 37 3.51 13.88 14.73
CA GLY A 37 3.26 15.31 14.84
C GLY A 37 3.35 16.08 13.51
N SER A 38 3.65 17.37 13.56
CA SER A 38 3.55 18.30 12.42
C SER A 38 4.52 18.03 11.26
N ARG A 39 5.52 17.19 11.47
CA ARG A 39 6.46 16.77 10.41
C ARG A 39 5.90 15.66 9.52
N ALA A 40 4.88 14.94 9.98
CA ALA A 40 4.29 13.85 9.23
C ALA A 40 3.15 14.30 8.32
N VAL A 41 3.04 13.65 7.16
CA VAL A 41 1.96 13.80 6.18
C VAL A 41 1.29 12.45 5.98
N LEU A 42 -0.03 12.40 6.12
CA LEU A 42 -0.83 11.23 5.77
C LEU A 42 -1.28 11.33 4.32
N THR A 43 -1.04 10.26 3.58
CA THR A 43 -1.59 10.09 2.24
C THR A 43 -2.10 8.67 2.03
N ARG A 44 -2.74 8.41 0.91
CA ARG A 44 -3.26 7.07 0.57
C ARG A 44 -3.44 6.87 -0.93
N GLU A 45 -3.53 5.61 -1.33
CA GLU A 45 -3.97 5.20 -2.66
C GLU A 45 -5.23 4.31 -2.60
N PRO A 46 -6.16 4.42 -3.57
CA PRO A 46 -6.16 5.44 -4.63
C PRO A 46 -6.34 6.85 -4.07
N THR A 47 -5.71 7.84 -4.73
CA THR A 47 -5.71 9.25 -4.31
C THR A 47 -7.07 9.93 -4.50
N GLU A 48 -7.21 11.17 -4.04
CA GLU A 48 -8.41 11.99 -4.30
C GLU A 48 -8.35 12.72 -5.66
N SER A 49 -7.29 12.48 -6.47
CA SER A 49 -7.15 13.02 -7.82
C SER A 49 -8.26 12.52 -8.76
N TRP A 50 -8.38 13.12 -9.93
CA TRP A 50 -9.33 12.64 -10.94
C TRP A 50 -8.99 11.20 -11.39
N ILE A 51 -7.71 10.80 -11.39
CA ILE A 51 -7.29 9.41 -11.70
C ILE A 51 -7.72 8.47 -10.57
N GLY A 52 -7.47 8.82 -9.31
CA GLY A 52 -7.92 8.04 -8.17
C GLY A 52 -9.44 7.92 -8.08
N GLN A 53 -10.18 8.94 -8.56
CA GLN A 53 -11.64 8.83 -8.73
C GLN A 53 -12.02 7.86 -9.86
N ALA A 54 -11.24 7.81 -10.95
CA ALA A 54 -11.45 6.82 -12.02
C ALA A 54 -11.23 5.40 -11.51
N VAL A 55 -10.19 5.16 -10.67
CA VAL A 55 -9.98 3.87 -9.99
C VAL A 55 -11.24 3.46 -9.19
N ARG A 56 -11.75 4.36 -8.32
CA ARG A 56 -12.95 4.10 -7.52
C ARG A 56 -14.21 3.86 -8.33
N ARG A 57 -14.34 4.53 -9.50
CA ARG A 57 -15.44 4.26 -10.45
C ARG A 57 -15.29 2.89 -11.09
N GLY A 58 -14.06 2.51 -11.49
CA GLY A 58 -13.77 1.19 -12.07
C GLY A 58 -14.18 0.04 -11.15
N ASP A 59 -14.03 0.21 -9.85
CA ASP A 59 -14.44 -0.77 -8.84
C ASP A 59 -15.96 -1.09 -8.90
N ARG A 60 -16.78 -0.09 -9.25
CA ARG A 60 -18.24 -0.23 -9.40
C ARG A 60 -18.68 -0.79 -10.76
N HIS A 61 -17.87 -0.68 -11.81
CA HIS A 61 -18.25 -0.92 -13.19
C HIS A 61 -17.68 -2.20 -13.80
N LYS A 62 -17.20 -3.17 -13.03
CA LYS A 62 -16.66 -4.45 -13.53
C LYS A 62 -15.73 -4.29 -14.75
N ILE A 63 -14.80 -3.34 -14.68
CA ILE A 63 -13.82 -3.11 -15.74
C ILE A 63 -12.86 -4.30 -15.86
N SER A 64 -12.19 -4.40 -17.01
CA SER A 64 -11.14 -5.40 -17.21
C SER A 64 -10.06 -5.31 -16.15
N PRO A 65 -9.55 -6.44 -15.62
CA PRO A 65 -8.42 -6.46 -14.70
C PRO A 65 -7.16 -5.72 -15.21
N TYR A 66 -6.97 -5.68 -16.53
CA TYR A 66 -5.89 -4.89 -17.15
C TYR A 66 -6.11 -3.38 -16.98
N ILE A 67 -7.32 -2.90 -17.26
CA ILE A 67 -7.68 -1.48 -17.10
C ILE A 67 -7.52 -1.08 -15.63
N ASP A 68 -7.98 -1.94 -14.73
CA ASP A 68 -7.85 -1.71 -13.29
C ASP A 68 -6.38 -1.54 -12.87
N ALA A 69 -5.51 -2.47 -13.26
CA ALA A 69 -4.08 -2.40 -12.98
C ALA A 69 -3.44 -1.11 -13.54
N LEU A 70 -3.77 -0.75 -14.78
CA LEU A 70 -3.25 0.46 -15.43
C LEU A 70 -3.74 1.74 -14.74
N LEU A 71 -5.00 1.80 -14.29
CA LEU A 71 -5.53 2.95 -13.55
C LEU A 71 -4.83 3.14 -12.20
N PHE A 72 -4.60 2.05 -11.45
CA PHE A 72 -3.82 2.12 -10.21
C PHE A 72 -2.38 2.60 -10.45
N MET A 73 -1.75 2.15 -11.53
CA MET A 73 -0.40 2.61 -11.89
C MET A 73 -0.39 4.08 -12.32
N ALA A 74 -1.38 4.54 -13.06
CA ALA A 74 -1.51 5.94 -13.46
C ALA A 74 -1.72 6.87 -12.26
N ASP A 75 -2.61 6.49 -11.32
CA ASP A 75 -2.83 7.25 -10.07
C ASP A 75 -1.53 7.34 -9.26
N ARG A 76 -0.80 6.24 -9.16
CA ARG A 76 0.50 6.18 -8.48
C ARG A 76 1.55 7.05 -9.13
N ALA A 77 1.67 7.04 -10.45
CA ALA A 77 2.65 7.88 -11.15
C ALA A 77 2.46 9.36 -10.79
N GLN A 78 1.23 9.83 -10.78
CA GLN A 78 0.90 11.20 -10.33
C GLN A 78 1.16 11.40 -8.83
N HIS A 79 0.77 10.44 -7.99
CA HIS A 79 0.95 10.49 -6.53
C HIS A 79 2.44 10.52 -6.16
N THR A 80 3.28 9.80 -6.87
CA THR A 80 4.73 9.76 -6.65
C THR A 80 5.37 11.15 -6.73
N GLU A 81 4.90 12.03 -7.62
CA GLU A 81 5.36 13.44 -7.71
C GLU A 81 5.01 14.22 -6.44
N GLN A 82 3.82 14.01 -5.87
CA GLN A 82 3.42 14.64 -4.61
C GLN A 82 4.25 14.13 -3.44
N VAL A 83 4.47 12.82 -3.37
CA VAL A 83 5.34 12.19 -2.35
C VAL A 83 6.75 12.77 -2.44
N ALA A 84 7.35 12.86 -3.63
CA ALA A 84 8.66 13.47 -3.84
C ALA A 84 8.71 14.91 -3.30
N GLY A 85 7.67 15.70 -3.57
CA GLY A 85 7.57 17.08 -3.09
C GLY A 85 7.50 17.20 -1.55
N TRP A 86 6.83 16.27 -0.85
CA TRP A 86 6.83 16.24 0.62
C TRP A 86 8.17 15.80 1.20
N LEU A 87 8.79 14.78 0.63
CA LEU A 87 10.10 14.28 1.05
C LEU A 87 11.18 15.37 0.89
N ALA A 88 11.18 16.11 -0.23
CA ALA A 88 12.09 17.24 -0.44
C ALA A 88 11.92 18.36 0.60
N ARG A 89 10.74 18.48 1.22
CA ARG A 89 10.45 19.40 2.34
C ARG A 89 10.72 18.78 3.72
N ARG A 90 11.47 17.67 3.75
CA ARG A 90 11.83 16.94 4.99
C ARG A 90 10.62 16.45 5.79
N LYS A 91 9.53 16.11 5.12
CA LYS A 91 8.37 15.51 5.77
C LYS A 91 8.52 14.00 5.84
N THR A 92 8.04 13.40 6.93
CA THR A 92 7.79 11.97 7.00
C THR A 92 6.44 11.68 6.34
N VAL A 93 6.47 10.99 5.21
CA VAL A 93 5.24 10.62 4.48
C VAL A 93 4.77 9.25 4.95
N VAL A 94 3.54 9.15 5.43
CA VAL A 94 2.89 7.88 5.79
C VAL A 94 1.78 7.61 4.78
N CYS A 95 1.92 6.53 4.01
CA CYS A 95 0.99 6.17 2.94
C CYS A 95 0.17 4.93 3.32
N ASP A 96 -1.15 5.05 3.32
CA ASP A 96 -2.09 3.92 3.44
C ASP A 96 -2.28 3.30 2.07
N ARG A 97 -1.65 2.17 1.78
CA ARG A 97 -1.50 1.46 0.51
C ARG A 97 -0.55 2.17 -0.48
N TYR A 98 0.19 1.36 -1.20
CA TYR A 98 1.10 1.78 -2.27
C TYR A 98 1.21 0.69 -3.34
N TYR A 99 2.32 0.62 -4.10
CA TYR A 99 2.47 -0.35 -5.19
C TYR A 99 2.34 -1.82 -4.74
N HIS A 100 2.65 -2.13 -3.51
CA HIS A 100 2.50 -3.48 -2.97
C HIS A 100 1.04 -3.95 -3.02
N SER A 101 0.08 -3.04 -2.73
CA SER A 101 -1.35 -3.32 -2.89
C SER A 101 -1.67 -3.67 -4.35
N THR A 102 -1.19 -2.89 -5.33
CA THR A 102 -1.43 -3.18 -6.75
C THR A 102 -0.82 -4.53 -7.14
N VAL A 103 0.43 -4.79 -6.76
CA VAL A 103 1.06 -6.09 -7.06
C VAL A 103 0.27 -7.23 -6.41
N ALA A 104 -0.14 -7.10 -5.15
CA ALA A 104 -0.83 -8.18 -4.45
C ALA A 104 -2.25 -8.45 -4.98
N TYR A 105 -3.03 -7.40 -5.21
CA TYR A 105 -4.44 -7.50 -5.61
C TYR A 105 -4.59 -7.79 -7.11
N GLN A 106 -3.92 -7.02 -7.98
CA GLN A 106 -4.05 -7.20 -9.42
C GLN A 106 -3.42 -8.49 -9.92
N THR A 107 -2.36 -9.00 -9.29
CA THR A 107 -1.89 -10.37 -9.58
C THR A 107 -3.00 -11.38 -9.34
N ALA A 108 -3.73 -11.28 -8.24
CA ALA A 108 -4.85 -12.21 -7.97
C ALA A 108 -6.03 -12.03 -8.95
N CYS A 109 -6.25 -10.80 -9.47
CA CYS A 109 -7.25 -10.52 -10.49
C CYS A 109 -6.86 -11.04 -11.88
N LEU A 110 -5.58 -11.05 -12.19
CA LEU A 110 -5.04 -11.46 -13.49
C LEU A 110 -4.76 -12.96 -13.59
N GLU A 111 -4.93 -13.71 -12.50
CA GLU A 111 -4.73 -15.15 -12.48
C GLU A 111 -5.65 -15.85 -13.50
N GLY A 112 -5.04 -16.66 -14.38
CA GLY A 112 -5.74 -17.33 -15.47
C GLY A 112 -6.13 -16.43 -16.66
N ILE A 113 -5.77 -15.15 -16.65
CA ILE A 113 -6.06 -14.18 -17.72
C ILE A 113 -4.76 -13.68 -18.36
N PHE A 114 -3.72 -13.44 -17.56
CA PHE A 114 -2.44 -12.90 -18.00
C PHE A 114 -1.53 -14.02 -18.49
N GLU A 115 -0.98 -13.86 -19.70
CA GLU A 115 0.03 -14.77 -20.22
C GLU A 115 1.40 -14.46 -19.59
N GLY A 116 1.95 -15.40 -18.85
CA GLY A 116 3.23 -15.25 -18.12
C GLY A 116 3.07 -14.94 -16.64
N ASP A 117 4.08 -14.33 -16.04
CA ASP A 117 4.09 -13.97 -14.58
C ASP A 117 3.54 -12.55 -14.38
N ALA A 118 2.24 -12.44 -14.10
CA ALA A 118 1.58 -11.17 -13.80
C ALA A 118 2.20 -10.46 -12.58
N PHE A 119 2.65 -11.20 -11.57
CA PHE A 119 3.30 -10.63 -10.40
C PHE A 119 4.61 -9.92 -10.77
N LYS A 120 5.45 -10.58 -11.57
CA LYS A 120 6.72 -10.00 -12.03
C LYS A 120 6.47 -8.77 -12.88
N TRP A 121 5.55 -8.84 -13.85
CA TRP A 121 5.18 -7.71 -14.69
C TRP A 121 4.69 -6.50 -13.87
N LEU A 122 3.76 -6.72 -12.94
CA LEU A 122 3.24 -5.65 -12.09
C LEU A 122 4.31 -5.06 -11.19
N LEU A 123 5.17 -5.90 -10.60
CA LEU A 123 6.24 -5.43 -9.73
C LEU A 123 7.24 -4.56 -10.50
N GLU A 124 7.75 -5.05 -11.63
CA GLU A 124 8.72 -4.33 -12.45
C GLU A 124 8.16 -3.00 -12.98
N ALA A 125 6.91 -2.99 -13.47
CA ALA A 125 6.27 -1.78 -13.98
C ALA A 125 6.09 -0.73 -12.87
N ASN A 126 5.64 -1.17 -11.69
CA ASN A 126 5.44 -0.26 -10.55
C ASN A 126 6.75 0.30 -9.99
N LEU A 127 7.81 -0.50 -9.90
CA LEU A 127 9.11 -0.02 -9.42
C LEU A 127 9.69 1.09 -10.29
N ARG A 128 9.36 1.13 -11.59
CA ARG A 128 9.82 2.18 -12.51
C ARG A 128 9.16 3.55 -12.30
N ILE A 129 7.96 3.57 -11.70
CA ILE A 129 7.16 4.79 -11.52
C ILE A 129 7.00 5.18 -10.04
N SER A 130 7.64 4.45 -9.14
CA SER A 130 7.46 4.60 -7.69
C SER A 130 8.76 5.01 -7.01
N ILE A 131 8.64 5.82 -5.95
CA ILE A 131 9.72 5.99 -4.97
C ILE A 131 9.72 4.76 -4.08
N HIS A 132 10.88 4.15 -3.85
CA HIS A 132 10.99 3.01 -2.96
C HIS A 132 10.82 3.46 -1.50
N PRO A 133 9.91 2.85 -0.71
CA PRO A 133 9.74 3.20 0.70
C PRO A 133 10.98 2.88 1.55
N ASP A 134 11.23 3.67 2.58
CA ASP A 134 12.26 3.37 3.58
C ASP A 134 11.79 2.26 4.54
N LEU A 135 10.48 2.19 4.76
CA LEU A 135 9.81 1.16 5.56
C LEU A 135 8.44 0.84 4.97
N THR A 136 8.19 -0.42 4.69
CA THR A 136 6.84 -0.94 4.42
C THR A 136 6.41 -1.83 5.58
N VAL A 137 5.35 -1.44 6.27
CA VAL A 137 4.74 -2.23 7.34
C VAL A 137 3.65 -3.10 6.74
N PHE A 138 3.86 -4.41 6.72
CA PHE A 138 2.85 -5.37 6.29
C PHE A 138 2.07 -5.88 7.51
N LEU A 139 0.87 -5.32 7.73
CA LEU A 139 -0.05 -5.77 8.78
C LEU A 139 -0.64 -7.13 8.41
N THR A 140 -0.22 -8.16 9.14
CA THR A 140 -0.68 -9.54 8.93
C THR A 140 -1.84 -9.87 9.84
N ILE A 141 -2.93 -10.40 9.28
CA ILE A 141 -4.05 -10.99 10.02
C ILE A 141 -4.56 -12.23 9.27
N PRO A 142 -5.24 -13.16 9.95
CA PRO A 142 -6.00 -14.20 9.26
C PRO A 142 -7.01 -13.56 8.31
N PRO A 143 -7.13 -14.02 7.03
CA PRO A 143 -8.11 -13.47 6.07
C PRO A 143 -9.55 -13.53 6.58
N GLU A 144 -9.87 -14.54 7.39
CA GLU A 144 -11.17 -14.70 8.05
C GLU A 144 -11.48 -13.54 8.99
N LEU A 145 -10.49 -13.12 9.79
CA LEU A 145 -10.61 -11.96 10.68
C LEU A 145 -10.75 -10.65 9.89
N GLY A 146 -9.99 -10.50 8.80
CA GLY A 146 -10.12 -9.36 7.90
C GLY A 146 -11.54 -9.25 7.36
N LEU A 147 -12.07 -10.36 6.81
CA LEU A 147 -13.42 -10.41 6.28
C LEU A 147 -14.49 -10.13 7.35
N GLN A 148 -14.32 -10.65 8.58
CA GLN A 148 -15.23 -10.36 9.68
C GLN A 148 -15.28 -8.86 10.02
N ARG A 149 -14.12 -8.20 10.07
CA ARG A 149 -14.01 -6.76 10.39
C ARG A 149 -14.62 -5.84 9.34
N ILE A 150 -14.67 -6.26 8.07
CA ILE A 150 -15.26 -5.46 6.99
C ILE A 150 -16.75 -5.74 6.77
N ARG A 151 -17.26 -6.91 7.15
CA ARG A 151 -18.70 -7.27 7.04
C ARG A 151 -19.64 -6.30 7.76
N THR A 152 -19.14 -5.53 8.71
CA THR A 152 -19.90 -4.47 9.40
C THR A 152 -20.10 -3.22 8.55
N ARG A 153 -19.47 -3.13 7.37
CA ARG A 153 -19.63 -2.02 6.41
C ARG A 153 -20.79 -2.33 5.47
N SER A 154 -21.54 -1.31 5.08
CA SER A 154 -22.80 -1.43 4.30
C SER A 154 -22.63 -1.92 2.85
N GLU A 155 -21.44 -1.85 2.27
CA GLU A 155 -21.14 -2.32 0.91
C GLU A 155 -19.83 -3.09 0.89
N LEU A 156 -19.89 -4.35 0.45
CA LEU A 156 -18.71 -5.19 0.22
C LEU A 156 -18.14 -4.90 -1.18
N SER A 157 -16.84 -4.67 -1.27
CA SER A 157 -16.17 -4.57 -2.57
C SER A 157 -16.06 -5.94 -3.25
N ARG A 158 -15.80 -5.96 -4.56
CA ARG A 158 -15.59 -7.20 -5.34
C ARG A 158 -14.40 -8.04 -4.82
N PHE A 159 -13.51 -7.45 -4.03
CA PHE A 159 -12.31 -8.07 -3.48
C PHE A 159 -12.55 -8.76 -2.12
N GLU A 160 -13.74 -8.65 -1.54
CA GLU A 160 -14.03 -9.11 -0.19
C GLU A 160 -14.58 -10.54 -0.16
N ARG A 161 -13.91 -11.47 -0.84
CA ARG A 161 -14.16 -12.91 -0.79
C ARG A 161 -12.96 -13.60 -0.12
N LEU A 162 -13.23 -14.55 0.78
CA LEU A 162 -12.18 -15.24 1.53
C LEU A 162 -11.11 -15.88 0.64
N SER A 163 -11.53 -16.59 -0.41
CA SER A 163 -10.61 -17.22 -1.36
C SER A 163 -9.71 -16.20 -2.08
N PHE A 164 -10.27 -15.04 -2.40
CA PHE A 164 -9.53 -13.94 -3.03
C PHE A 164 -8.52 -13.31 -2.04
N LEU A 165 -8.96 -13.00 -0.80
CA LEU A 165 -8.08 -12.44 0.22
C LEU A 165 -6.90 -13.37 0.57
N ARG A 166 -7.11 -14.69 0.53
CA ARG A 166 -6.02 -15.67 0.69
C ARG A 166 -4.98 -15.57 -0.44
N LYS A 167 -5.41 -15.39 -1.70
CA LYS A 167 -4.49 -15.16 -2.84
C LYS A 167 -3.72 -13.86 -2.68
N VAL A 168 -4.40 -12.77 -2.31
CA VAL A 168 -3.78 -11.48 -2.05
C VAL A 168 -2.74 -11.57 -0.94
N GLN A 169 -3.06 -12.23 0.17
CA GLN A 169 -2.12 -12.43 1.27
C GLN A 169 -0.88 -13.23 0.84
N LYS A 170 -1.04 -14.27 0.02
CA LYS A 170 0.07 -15.03 -0.55
C LYS A 170 1.01 -14.12 -1.36
N ASN A 171 0.45 -13.21 -2.15
CA ASN A 171 1.23 -12.25 -2.94
C ASN A 171 1.97 -11.24 -2.04
N TYR A 172 1.37 -10.76 -0.96
CA TYR A 172 2.07 -9.94 0.03
C TYR A 172 3.22 -10.68 0.72
N ILE A 173 3.04 -11.97 1.04
CA ILE A 173 4.11 -12.80 1.60
C ILE A 173 5.26 -12.90 0.61
N ARG A 174 4.97 -13.16 -0.68
CA ARG A 174 5.98 -13.19 -1.75
C ARG A 174 6.73 -11.86 -1.88
N LEU A 175 6.04 -10.71 -1.78
CA LEU A 175 6.67 -9.39 -1.74
C LEU A 175 7.62 -9.25 -0.55
N ALA A 176 7.20 -9.66 0.65
CA ALA A 176 8.01 -9.56 1.85
C ALA A 176 9.25 -10.48 1.84
N GLU A 177 9.26 -11.52 1.01
CA GLU A 177 10.43 -12.36 0.78
C GLU A 177 11.45 -11.70 -0.17
N LEU A 178 10.97 -10.86 -1.08
CA LEU A 178 11.80 -10.19 -2.09
C LEU A 178 12.35 -8.84 -1.62
N ASP A 179 11.66 -8.16 -0.71
CA ASP A 179 11.99 -6.79 -0.28
C ASP A 179 12.22 -6.71 1.23
N LYS A 180 13.46 -6.47 1.63
CA LYS A 180 13.88 -6.34 3.04
C LYS A 180 13.36 -5.08 3.74
N THR A 181 12.81 -4.12 3.01
CA THR A 181 12.16 -2.95 3.62
C THR A 181 10.80 -3.30 4.19
N ILE A 182 10.22 -4.45 3.81
CA ILE A 182 8.94 -4.93 4.29
C ILE A 182 9.11 -5.65 5.63
N VAL A 183 8.48 -5.10 6.67
CA VAL A 183 8.44 -5.69 8.00
C VAL A 183 7.02 -6.17 8.29
N LYS A 184 6.89 -7.46 8.68
CA LYS A 184 5.61 -8.03 9.09
C LYS A 184 5.29 -7.63 10.53
N VAL A 185 4.09 -7.11 10.75
CA VAL A 185 3.57 -6.74 12.07
C VAL A 185 2.22 -7.43 12.28
N ASP A 186 2.00 -7.98 13.46
CA ASP A 186 0.72 -8.64 13.80
C ASP A 186 -0.40 -7.60 13.97
N GLY A 187 -1.25 -7.48 12.94
CA GLY A 187 -2.41 -6.60 12.92
C GLY A 187 -3.65 -7.14 13.68
N ALA A 188 -3.54 -8.32 14.30
CA ALA A 188 -4.61 -8.86 15.14
C ALA A 188 -4.64 -8.23 16.53
N LYS A 189 -3.50 -7.70 17.01
CA LYS A 189 -3.36 -6.96 18.28
C LYS A 189 -4.25 -5.70 18.28
N ASP A 190 -4.40 -5.08 19.44
CA ASP A 190 -5.09 -3.79 19.56
C ASP A 190 -4.34 -2.66 18.83
N LEU A 191 -5.09 -1.62 18.46
CA LEU A 191 -4.57 -0.52 17.65
C LEU A 191 -3.37 0.19 18.28
N GLN A 192 -3.36 0.35 19.61
CA GLN A 192 -2.28 1.05 20.30
C GLN A 192 -1.00 0.23 20.24
N SER A 193 -1.06 -1.05 20.58
CA SER A 193 0.08 -1.98 20.53
C SER A 193 0.67 -2.09 19.12
N VAL A 194 -0.16 -2.22 18.08
CA VAL A 194 0.29 -2.23 16.68
C VAL A 194 0.99 -0.91 16.32
N THR A 195 0.39 0.22 16.73
CA THR A 195 0.97 1.54 16.39
C THR A 195 2.26 1.80 17.15
N ASP A 196 2.39 1.32 18.40
CA ASP A 196 3.62 1.42 19.19
C ASP A 196 4.76 0.64 18.53
N GLU A 197 4.48 -0.58 18.07
CA GLU A 197 5.44 -1.40 17.34
C GLU A 197 5.90 -0.71 16.03
N VAL A 198 4.95 -0.17 15.25
CA VAL A 198 5.26 0.57 14.02
C VAL A 198 6.08 1.83 14.29
N LEU A 199 5.76 2.58 15.36
CA LEU A 199 6.52 3.78 15.76
C LEU A 199 7.95 3.43 16.18
N SER A 200 8.15 2.29 16.83
CA SER A 200 9.49 1.80 17.18
C SER A 200 10.31 1.50 15.92
N LEU A 201 9.72 0.82 14.93
CA LEU A 201 10.35 0.54 13.63
C LEU A 201 10.75 1.82 12.88
N VAL A 202 9.89 2.85 12.91
CA VAL A 202 10.17 4.16 12.29
C VAL A 202 11.38 4.82 12.98
N LYS A 203 11.44 4.80 14.31
CA LYS A 203 12.56 5.37 15.08
C LYS A 203 13.86 4.62 14.86
N GLU A 204 13.83 3.29 14.86
CA GLU A 204 15.01 2.43 14.61
C GLU A 204 15.63 2.70 13.25
N ARG A 205 14.80 2.98 12.23
CA ARG A 205 15.25 3.32 10.88
C ARG A 205 15.60 4.79 10.69
N LYS A 206 15.48 5.60 11.74
CA LYS A 206 15.76 7.05 11.71
C LYS A 206 14.95 7.81 10.65
N ILE A 207 13.70 7.40 10.47
CA ILE A 207 12.72 8.00 9.56
C ILE A 207 12.00 9.18 10.23
#